data_adeb5027c9531dd6029c933f9ab0827a
#
_entry.id   adeb5027c9531dd6029c933f9ab0827a
#
_cell.length_a   1.000
_cell.length_b   1.000
_cell.length_c   1.000
_cell.angle_alpha   90.00
_cell.angle_beta   90.00
_cell.angle_gamma   90.00
#
_symmetry.space_group_name_H-M   'P 1'
#
loop_
_entity.id
_entity.type
_entity.pdbx_description
1 polymer ?
#
loop_
_entity_poly.entity_id
_entity_poly.type
_entity_poly.pdbx_seq_one_letter_code
_entity_poly.pdbx_strand_id
1 'polypeptide(L)'
;ALSWFMAAALGVGTMAGGIGSANIVLAEEQNEETEAADETSEEPADETDSDSSVMKIGALKGPTAMGMAQLLDDENYEFSLAASPDEIVPMIVQGQVDVAAVPSNLASVLYQKTDKNVSVLAVNTLGVLYLVENGDSIQSVDDLKGKTIYASGKGATPEYALNSVLKSNGLDPEKDVTIEYKSEHAEVVAALAEDQTAVGLLPQPFVTTALMKNENLRVALDLNELWESSATDGSRLVTGVVIARNDYLKEHEADIDAFMDAYKDSVEFVNSDTEAAA
;
A
#
# COMPACT_ATOMS: atom_id res chain seq x y z
N ALA A 1 31.84 -21.72 18.91
CA ALA A 1 33.25 -21.55 18.68
C ALA A 1 33.49 -20.52 17.58
N LEU A 2 34.08 -19.50 18.04
CA LEU A 2 35.04 -18.50 17.55
C LEU A 2 34.50 -17.56 16.45
N SER A 3 34.22 -16.29 16.73
CA SER A 3 35.11 -15.18 17.22
C SER A 3 36.16 -14.76 16.18
N TRP A 4 36.14 -13.47 15.77
CA TRP A 4 37.25 -12.50 15.68
C TRP A 4 36.89 -11.36 14.70
N PHE A 5 36.80 -10.14 15.19
CA PHE A 5 37.66 -8.98 15.49
C PHE A 5 37.78 -8.00 14.32
N MET A 6 37.25 -6.83 14.55
CA MET A 6 37.87 -5.49 14.73
C MET A 6 39.12 -5.19 13.94
N ALA A 7 39.12 -4.09 13.19
CA ALA A 7 40.16 -3.03 13.28
C ALA A 7 39.71 -1.73 12.59
N ALA A 8 39.77 -0.66 13.36
CA ALA A 8 39.69 0.73 12.93
C ALA A 8 41.08 1.19 12.44
N ALA A 9 41.11 2.14 11.50
CA ALA A 9 42.27 3.05 11.34
C ALA A 9 41.80 4.40 10.81
N LEU A 10 42.01 5.38 11.65
CA LEU A 10 42.03 6.83 11.37
C LEU A 10 43.21 7.16 10.44
N GLY A 11 42.98 8.09 9.51
CA GLY A 11 44.04 8.75 8.74
C GLY A 11 43.63 10.18 8.40
N VAL A 12 44.06 11.10 9.26
CA VAL A 12 44.04 12.56 9.03
C VAL A 12 45.21 12.89 8.10
N GLY A 13 44.96 13.68 7.06
CA GLY A 13 46.00 14.23 6.19
C GLY A 13 45.54 15.54 5.54
N THR A 14 45.93 16.65 6.13
CA THR A 14 45.87 18.02 5.62
C THR A 14 47.00 18.26 4.61
N MET A 15 46.75 19.13 3.60
CA MET A 15 47.60 20.21 3.00
C MET A 15 47.09 20.51 1.58
N ALA A 16 46.53 21.64 1.33
CA ALA A 16 47.08 22.92 0.93
C ALA A 16 47.60 23.02 -0.52
N GLY A 17 46.95 23.90 -1.29
CA GLY A 17 47.63 24.86 -2.15
C GLY A 17 47.68 24.54 -3.65
N GLY A 18 47.16 25.48 -4.45
CA GLY A 18 47.55 25.57 -5.85
C GLY A 18 46.55 26.35 -6.72
N ILE A 19 46.76 27.63 -6.82
CA ILE A 19 46.13 28.61 -7.73
C ILE A 19 46.70 28.40 -9.13
N GLY A 20 45.84 28.43 -10.17
CA GLY A 20 46.30 28.40 -11.56
C GLY A 20 45.22 28.80 -12.54
N SER A 21 45.33 30.03 -12.95
CA SER A 21 44.74 30.91 -13.91
C SER A 21 44.28 30.31 -15.25
N ALA A 22 43.18 30.83 -15.69
CA ALA A 22 42.71 31.30 -17.00
C ALA A 22 43.51 30.91 -18.30
N ASN A 23 42.75 30.44 -19.26
CA ASN A 23 42.93 30.93 -20.63
C ASN A 23 41.63 30.92 -21.44
N ILE A 24 41.18 32.10 -21.78
CA ILE A 24 40.17 32.43 -22.79
C ILE A 24 40.93 32.42 -24.12
N VAL A 25 40.41 31.70 -25.11
CA VAL A 25 40.76 31.92 -26.51
C VAL A 25 39.47 32.14 -27.29
N LEU A 26 39.32 33.39 -27.74
CA LEU A 26 38.44 33.86 -28.79
C LEU A 26 39.17 33.70 -30.15
N ALA A 27 38.47 33.17 -31.14
CA ALA A 27 38.66 33.48 -32.57
C ALA A 27 37.43 32.93 -33.30
N GLU A 28 36.58 33.72 -33.81
CA GLU A 28 36.55 34.55 -35.04
C GLU A 28 35.90 33.81 -36.21
N GLU A 29 34.88 34.48 -36.73
CA GLU A 29 34.05 34.22 -37.89
C GLU A 29 34.86 33.94 -39.15
N GLN A 30 34.27 33.10 -40.03
CA GLN A 30 34.21 33.48 -41.49
C GLN A 30 33.04 32.78 -42.18
N ASN A 31 32.30 33.60 -42.83
CA ASN A 31 31.17 33.46 -43.70
C ASN A 31 31.64 33.04 -45.09
N GLU A 32 30.92 32.18 -45.79
CA GLU A 32 30.71 32.31 -47.28
C GLU A 32 29.52 31.45 -47.73
N GLU A 33 28.74 32.10 -48.53
CA GLU A 33 27.51 31.75 -49.25
C GLU A 33 27.71 30.72 -50.39
N THR A 34 26.61 30.05 -50.67
CA THR A 34 25.86 29.82 -51.94
C THR A 34 25.60 28.33 -52.13
N GLU A 35 24.50 27.85 -52.59
CA GLU A 35 23.43 28.11 -53.51
C GLU A 35 22.28 27.08 -53.36
N ALA A 36 21.13 27.45 -53.85
CA ALA A 36 19.80 26.93 -53.81
C ALA A 36 19.53 25.58 -54.50
N ALA A 37 18.37 25.04 -54.07
CA ALA A 37 17.34 24.26 -54.76
C ALA A 37 17.33 22.74 -54.50
N ASP A 38 16.34 22.22 -53.79
CA ASP A 38 15.18 21.54 -54.39
C ASP A 38 14.11 21.29 -53.32
N GLU A 39 12.88 21.69 -53.63
CA GLU A 39 11.70 21.46 -52.79
C GLU A 39 11.28 20.00 -52.89
N THR A 40 11.27 19.29 -51.75
CA THR A 40 10.36 18.19 -51.54
C THR A 40 9.80 18.33 -50.13
N SER A 41 8.52 18.72 -50.09
CA SER A 41 7.70 18.76 -48.90
C SER A 41 7.49 17.34 -48.37
N GLU A 42 8.23 16.95 -47.35
CA GLU A 42 7.84 15.91 -46.43
C GLU A 42 7.26 16.61 -45.19
N GLU A 43 5.96 16.40 -44.96
CA GLU A 43 5.32 16.72 -43.68
C GLU A 43 6.11 16.05 -42.58
N PRO A 44 6.45 16.74 -41.48
CA PRO A 44 6.95 16.08 -40.32
C PRO A 44 5.78 15.24 -39.74
N ALA A 45 5.93 13.93 -39.81
CA ALA A 45 5.15 13.07 -38.95
C ALA A 45 5.31 13.60 -37.53
N ASP A 46 4.21 13.96 -36.92
CA ASP A 46 4.07 14.28 -35.51
C ASP A 46 4.37 13.00 -34.74
N GLU A 47 5.67 12.74 -34.51
CA GLU A 47 6.10 11.81 -33.50
C GLU A 47 5.78 12.48 -32.17
N THR A 48 4.55 12.27 -31.69
CA THR A 48 4.27 12.41 -30.28
C THR A 48 5.10 11.34 -29.59
N ASP A 49 6.31 11.72 -29.24
CA ASP A 49 7.14 11.01 -28.27
C ASP A 49 6.35 11.04 -26.96
N SER A 50 5.46 10.06 -26.80
CA SER A 50 4.85 9.78 -25.53
C SER A 50 5.97 9.17 -24.69
N ASP A 51 6.70 10.03 -23.99
CA ASP A 51 7.51 9.66 -22.84
C ASP A 51 6.54 9.07 -21.79
N SER A 52 6.09 7.84 -22.02
CA SER A 52 5.25 7.12 -21.07
C SER A 52 6.15 6.74 -19.90
N SER A 53 6.25 7.65 -18.95
CA SER A 53 6.93 7.37 -17.70
C SER A 53 6.20 6.22 -17.01
N VAL A 54 6.92 5.14 -16.68
CA VAL A 54 6.41 3.99 -15.95
C VAL A 54 5.70 4.49 -14.69
N MET A 55 4.41 4.14 -14.51
CA MET A 55 3.61 4.55 -13.36
C MET A 55 4.08 3.80 -12.11
N LYS A 56 4.39 4.52 -11.05
CA LYS A 56 4.84 3.95 -9.77
C LYS A 56 3.66 3.70 -8.85
N ILE A 57 3.46 2.43 -8.50
CA ILE A 57 2.33 1.98 -7.70
C ILE A 57 2.80 1.47 -6.34
N GLY A 58 2.28 2.05 -5.26
CA GLY A 58 2.46 1.55 -3.91
C GLY A 58 1.29 0.67 -3.48
N ALA A 59 1.55 -0.44 -2.78
CA ALA A 59 0.48 -1.23 -2.21
C ALA A 59 0.88 -1.85 -0.87
N LEU A 60 -0.09 -1.98 0.05
CA LEU A 60 0.12 -2.78 1.25
C LEU A 60 -0.12 -4.26 0.93
N LYS A 61 0.79 -5.12 1.41
CA LYS A 61 0.63 -6.58 1.33
C LYS A 61 -0.68 -7.00 2.01
N GLY A 62 -1.54 -7.65 1.25
CA GLY A 62 -2.84 -8.13 1.74
C GLY A 62 -3.99 -7.74 0.81
N PRO A 63 -5.23 -7.63 1.33
CA PRO A 63 -6.42 -7.53 0.50
C PRO A 63 -6.44 -6.31 -0.43
N THR A 64 -5.83 -5.19 -0.04
CA THR A 64 -5.78 -3.98 -0.87
C THR A 64 -4.94 -4.13 -2.14
N ALA A 65 -3.95 -5.04 -2.15
CA ALA A 65 -3.10 -5.28 -3.32
C ALA A 65 -3.64 -6.39 -4.24
N MET A 66 -4.50 -7.29 -3.75
CA MET A 66 -4.91 -8.48 -4.49
C MET A 66 -5.55 -8.16 -5.84
N GLY A 67 -6.34 -7.10 -5.94
CA GLY A 67 -6.94 -6.67 -7.19
C GLY A 67 -5.96 -6.22 -8.28
N MET A 68 -4.68 -6.06 -7.94
CA MET A 68 -3.62 -5.65 -8.87
C MET A 68 -2.76 -6.83 -9.37
N ALA A 69 -3.17 -8.07 -9.11
CA ALA A 69 -2.35 -9.25 -9.37
C ALA A 69 -1.87 -9.36 -10.83
N GLN A 70 -2.71 -9.07 -11.82
CA GLN A 70 -2.30 -9.11 -13.23
C GLN A 70 -1.40 -7.95 -13.64
N LEU A 71 -1.38 -6.86 -12.89
CA LEU A 71 -0.58 -5.67 -13.22
C LEU A 71 0.87 -5.80 -12.74
N LEU A 72 1.18 -6.79 -11.87
CA LEU A 72 2.51 -6.94 -11.27
C LEU A 72 3.62 -7.25 -12.29
N ASP A 73 3.26 -7.91 -13.39
CA ASP A 73 4.17 -8.30 -14.46
C ASP A 73 4.08 -7.37 -15.71
N ASP A 74 3.30 -6.29 -15.63
CA ASP A 74 3.11 -5.32 -16.72
C ASP A 74 4.22 -4.26 -16.67
N GLU A 75 4.96 -4.11 -17.78
CA GLU A 75 6.10 -3.18 -17.91
C GLU A 75 5.70 -1.69 -17.77
N ASN A 76 4.43 -1.37 -17.88
CA ASN A 76 3.91 -0.01 -17.67
C ASN A 76 3.86 0.40 -16.19
N TYR A 77 4.03 -0.54 -15.26
CA TYR A 77 3.89 -0.32 -13.83
C TYR A 77 5.12 -0.75 -13.04
N GLU A 78 5.56 0.07 -12.10
CA GLU A 78 6.59 -0.25 -11.12
C GLU A 78 5.96 -0.38 -9.74
N PHE A 79 5.98 -1.58 -9.16
CA PHE A 79 5.35 -1.85 -7.88
C PHE A 79 6.30 -1.76 -6.69
N SER A 80 5.84 -1.09 -5.63
CA SER A 80 6.46 -1.06 -4.31
C SER A 80 5.49 -1.65 -3.28
N LEU A 81 5.79 -2.85 -2.77
CA LEU A 81 4.97 -3.53 -1.78
C LEU A 81 5.48 -3.27 -0.36
N ALA A 82 4.67 -2.61 0.45
CA ALA A 82 4.95 -2.31 1.85
C ALA A 82 4.26 -3.30 2.80
N ALA A 83 4.88 -3.61 3.93
CA ALA A 83 4.29 -4.48 4.95
C ALA A 83 3.39 -3.71 5.92
N SER A 84 3.60 -2.41 6.09
CA SER A 84 2.92 -1.59 7.09
C SER A 84 2.58 -0.18 6.58
N PRO A 85 1.62 0.52 7.24
CA PRO A 85 1.33 1.94 6.97
C PRO A 85 2.53 2.86 7.15
N ASP A 86 3.44 2.54 8.07
CA ASP A 86 4.63 3.35 8.37
C ASP A 86 5.64 3.33 7.20
N GLU A 87 5.61 2.30 6.38
CA GLU A 87 6.44 2.20 5.18
C GLU A 87 5.82 2.94 3.98
N ILE A 88 4.50 2.74 3.72
CA ILE A 88 3.87 3.28 2.49
C ILE A 88 3.55 4.78 2.59
N VAL A 89 3.19 5.29 3.77
CA VAL A 89 2.83 6.70 3.95
C VAL A 89 3.98 7.65 3.56
N PRO A 90 5.24 7.43 3.98
CA PRO A 90 6.36 8.26 3.52
C PRO A 90 6.57 8.24 2.01
N MET A 91 6.38 7.08 1.34
CA MET A 91 6.55 6.96 -0.11
C MET A 91 5.58 7.85 -0.87
N ILE A 92 4.30 7.90 -0.43
CA ILE A 92 3.27 8.74 -1.04
C ILE A 92 3.56 10.23 -0.78
N VAL A 93 3.89 10.58 0.47
CA VAL A 93 4.17 11.97 0.86
C VAL A 93 5.38 12.53 0.15
N GLN A 94 6.41 11.71 -0.12
CA GLN A 94 7.63 12.08 -0.81
C GLN A 94 7.52 12.00 -2.34
N GLY A 95 6.37 11.59 -2.89
CA GLY A 95 6.18 11.44 -4.33
C GLY A 95 6.97 10.30 -4.96
N GLN A 96 7.29 9.27 -4.17
CA GLN A 96 8.00 8.08 -4.66
C GLN A 96 7.05 7.10 -5.39
N VAL A 97 5.74 7.25 -5.18
CA VAL A 97 4.68 6.52 -5.88
C VAL A 97 3.61 7.50 -6.35
N ASP A 98 2.96 7.19 -7.45
CA ASP A 98 1.96 8.01 -8.12
C ASP A 98 0.54 7.59 -7.76
N VAL A 99 0.33 6.28 -7.69
CA VAL A 99 -0.92 5.61 -7.30
C VAL A 99 -0.64 4.70 -6.11
N ALA A 100 -1.60 4.53 -5.21
CA ALA A 100 -1.44 3.59 -4.11
C ALA A 100 -2.74 2.89 -3.70
N ALA A 101 -2.65 1.59 -3.38
CA ALA A 101 -3.70 0.82 -2.73
C ALA A 101 -3.45 0.77 -1.22
N VAL A 102 -4.34 1.40 -0.46
CA VAL A 102 -4.15 1.64 0.98
C VAL A 102 -5.42 1.39 1.78
N PRO A 103 -5.32 1.15 3.11
CA PRO A 103 -6.46 1.21 4.01
C PRO A 103 -7.24 2.52 3.88
N SER A 104 -8.56 2.44 3.91
CA SER A 104 -9.45 3.57 3.58
C SER A 104 -9.22 4.82 4.44
N ASN A 105 -8.91 4.66 5.74
CA ASN A 105 -8.62 5.78 6.63
C ASN A 105 -7.34 6.53 6.24
N LEU A 106 -6.37 5.86 5.60
CA LEU A 106 -5.12 6.49 5.17
C LEU A 106 -5.35 7.52 4.05
N ALA A 107 -6.41 7.38 3.25
CA ALA A 107 -6.76 8.41 2.27
C ALA A 107 -6.97 9.78 2.94
N SER A 108 -7.69 9.84 4.06
CA SER A 108 -7.89 11.09 4.81
C SER A 108 -6.61 11.58 5.52
N VAL A 109 -5.81 10.66 6.05
CA VAL A 109 -4.51 11.00 6.66
C VAL A 109 -3.56 11.59 5.63
N LEU A 110 -3.46 10.94 4.46
CA LEU A 110 -2.63 11.39 3.35
C LEU A 110 -3.13 12.71 2.78
N TYR A 111 -4.44 12.89 2.61
CA TYR A 111 -5.02 14.15 2.19
C TYR A 111 -4.58 15.33 3.06
N GLN A 112 -4.48 15.15 4.39
CA GLN A 112 -3.98 16.17 5.29
C GLN A 112 -2.44 16.33 5.21
N LYS A 113 -1.70 15.22 5.14
CA LYS A 113 -0.22 15.24 5.14
C LYS A 113 0.37 15.75 3.83
N THR A 114 -0.34 15.63 2.71
CA THR A 114 0.09 16.07 1.38
C THR A 114 -0.49 17.43 0.98
N ASP A 115 -1.05 18.18 1.93
CA ASP A 115 -1.77 19.43 1.66
C ASP A 115 -2.85 19.28 0.56
N LYS A 116 -3.66 18.22 0.71
CA LYS A 116 -4.77 17.84 -0.19
C LYS A 116 -4.34 17.32 -1.58
N ASN A 117 -3.09 16.90 -1.72
CA ASN A 117 -2.54 16.42 -3.00
C ASN A 117 -2.83 14.93 -3.26
N VAL A 118 -3.94 14.37 -2.75
CA VAL A 118 -4.40 13.02 -3.09
C VAL A 118 -5.90 12.99 -3.32
N SER A 119 -6.34 12.14 -4.25
CA SER A 119 -7.73 11.81 -4.54
C SER A 119 -7.96 10.30 -4.48
N VAL A 120 -9.18 9.90 -4.10
CA VAL A 120 -9.61 8.51 -4.17
C VAL A 120 -10.11 8.24 -5.58
N LEU A 121 -9.54 7.23 -6.24
CA LEU A 121 -9.95 6.74 -7.55
C LEU A 121 -11.04 5.68 -7.45
N ALA A 122 -10.88 4.73 -6.50
CA ALA A 122 -11.82 3.63 -6.31
C ALA A 122 -11.87 3.14 -4.86
N VAL A 123 -13.00 2.56 -4.48
CA VAL A 123 -13.10 1.65 -3.33
C VAL A 123 -12.76 0.25 -3.86
N ASN A 124 -11.74 -0.37 -3.29
CA ASN A 124 -11.23 -1.66 -3.78
C ASN A 124 -11.45 -2.83 -2.81
N THR A 125 -11.74 -2.55 -1.54
CA THR A 125 -11.94 -3.60 -0.55
C THR A 125 -13.09 -3.25 0.38
N LEU A 126 -14.06 -4.16 0.49
CA LEU A 126 -15.19 -4.07 1.43
C LEU A 126 -15.10 -5.23 2.42
N GLY A 127 -15.29 -4.95 3.72
CA GLY A 127 -15.26 -5.97 4.75
C GLY A 127 -13.89 -6.63 4.90
N VAL A 128 -13.83 -7.95 4.76
CA VAL A 128 -12.66 -8.86 4.81
C VAL A 128 -11.94 -8.97 6.15
N LEU A 129 -12.48 -8.42 7.24
CA LEU A 129 -11.91 -8.50 8.59
C LEU A 129 -12.67 -9.49 9.45
N TYR A 130 -11.95 -10.37 10.10
CA TYR A 130 -12.51 -11.46 10.90
C TYR A 130 -11.78 -11.59 12.23
N LEU A 131 -12.52 -11.98 13.27
CA LEU A 131 -11.95 -12.45 14.51
C LEU A 131 -11.86 -13.98 14.47
N VAL A 132 -10.64 -14.48 14.66
CA VAL A 132 -10.29 -15.91 14.59
C VAL A 132 -9.89 -16.34 15.99
N GLU A 133 -10.40 -17.47 16.47
CA GLU A 133 -10.03 -18.05 17.76
C GLU A 133 -9.60 -19.51 17.64
N ASN A 134 -8.94 -20.01 18.69
CA ASN A 134 -8.68 -21.43 18.89
C ASN A 134 -9.80 -21.98 19.79
N GLY A 135 -10.60 -22.92 19.26
CA GLY A 135 -11.75 -23.49 19.97
C GLY A 135 -13.08 -22.82 19.58
N ASP A 136 -13.99 -22.69 20.53
CA ASP A 136 -15.39 -22.29 20.32
C ASP A 136 -15.95 -21.36 21.41
N SER A 137 -15.10 -20.60 22.06
CA SER A 137 -15.47 -19.78 23.23
C SER A 137 -16.16 -18.46 22.87
N ILE A 138 -16.00 -17.98 21.62
CA ILE A 138 -16.54 -16.70 21.15
C ILE A 138 -17.76 -16.95 20.28
N GLN A 139 -18.94 -16.64 20.76
CA GLN A 139 -20.21 -16.75 20.03
C GLN A 139 -20.83 -15.37 19.73
N SER A 140 -20.37 -14.35 20.44
CA SER A 140 -20.84 -12.96 20.33
C SER A 140 -19.72 -11.99 20.70
N VAL A 141 -19.94 -10.69 20.44
CA VAL A 141 -18.98 -9.64 20.81
C VAL A 141 -18.78 -9.58 22.33
N ASP A 142 -19.80 -9.90 23.14
CA ASP A 142 -19.72 -9.89 24.61
C ASP A 142 -18.69 -10.90 25.15
N ASP A 143 -18.46 -12.01 24.43
CA ASP A 143 -17.50 -13.05 24.82
C ASP A 143 -16.03 -12.61 24.65
N LEU A 144 -15.81 -11.47 24.00
CA LEU A 144 -14.48 -10.85 23.88
C LEU A 144 -14.02 -10.19 25.19
N LYS A 145 -14.93 -9.97 26.13
CA LYS A 145 -14.58 -9.32 27.39
C LYS A 145 -13.52 -10.10 28.16
N GLY A 146 -12.44 -9.40 28.53
CA GLY A 146 -11.27 -9.97 29.21
C GLY A 146 -10.32 -10.76 28.30
N LYS A 147 -10.60 -10.85 27.00
CA LYS A 147 -9.72 -11.55 26.04
C LYS A 147 -8.58 -10.66 25.59
N THR A 148 -7.47 -11.31 25.16
CA THR A 148 -6.42 -10.69 24.39
C THR A 148 -6.73 -10.85 22.91
N ILE A 149 -6.72 -9.74 22.17
CA ILE A 149 -6.92 -9.69 20.72
C ILE A 149 -5.59 -9.29 20.08
N TYR A 150 -4.97 -10.21 19.37
CA TYR A 150 -3.82 -9.90 18.52
C TYR A 150 -4.29 -9.26 17.21
N ALA A 151 -3.74 -8.13 16.86
CA ALA A 151 -4.09 -7.37 15.65
C ALA A 151 -2.82 -6.87 14.95
N SER A 152 -2.98 -6.38 13.73
CA SER A 152 -1.96 -5.60 13.02
C SER A 152 -2.60 -4.37 12.40
N GLY A 153 -1.79 -3.50 11.79
CA GLY A 153 -2.30 -2.29 11.17
C GLY A 153 -2.76 -1.25 12.18
N LYS A 154 -1.97 -1.02 13.25
CA LYS A 154 -2.18 0.09 14.17
C LYS A 154 -2.19 1.42 13.40
N GLY A 155 -3.15 2.29 13.67
CA GLY A 155 -3.35 3.53 12.90
C GLY A 155 -4.03 3.35 11.55
N ALA A 156 -4.45 2.11 11.20
CA ALA A 156 -5.14 1.79 9.96
C ALA A 156 -6.57 1.29 10.20
N THR A 157 -7.33 1.10 9.11
CA THR A 157 -8.76 0.73 9.16
C THR A 157 -9.07 -0.44 10.09
N PRO A 158 -8.27 -1.53 10.18
CA PRO A 158 -8.56 -2.63 11.09
C PRO A 158 -8.72 -2.21 12.56
N GLU A 159 -7.86 -1.32 13.06
CA GLU A 159 -7.99 -0.79 14.43
C GLU A 159 -9.29 -0.03 14.62
N TYR A 160 -9.63 0.89 13.70
CA TYR A 160 -10.84 1.70 13.83
C TYR A 160 -12.10 0.87 13.69
N ALA A 161 -12.11 -0.12 12.80
CA ALA A 161 -13.23 -1.03 12.62
C ALA A 161 -13.47 -1.87 13.88
N LEU A 162 -12.43 -2.49 14.44
CA LEU A 162 -12.53 -3.25 15.69
C LEU A 162 -13.05 -2.37 16.83
N ASN A 163 -12.44 -1.19 17.03
CA ASN A 163 -12.85 -0.28 18.09
C ASN A 163 -14.30 0.19 17.94
N SER A 164 -14.75 0.40 16.70
CA SER A 164 -16.14 0.78 16.41
C SER A 164 -17.11 -0.35 16.75
N VAL A 165 -16.80 -1.58 16.31
CA VAL A 165 -17.63 -2.76 16.59
C VAL A 165 -17.70 -3.05 18.11
N LEU A 166 -16.57 -2.98 18.83
CA LEU A 166 -16.56 -3.15 20.28
C LEU A 166 -17.48 -2.12 20.95
N LYS A 167 -17.30 -0.83 20.63
CA LYS A 167 -18.09 0.27 21.24
C LYS A 167 -19.57 0.17 20.92
N SER A 168 -19.96 -0.14 19.69
CA SER A 168 -21.37 -0.30 19.30
C SER A 168 -22.06 -1.46 20.00
N ASN A 169 -21.27 -2.45 20.47
CA ASN A 169 -21.76 -3.57 21.28
C ASN A 169 -21.53 -3.39 22.78
N GLY A 170 -21.18 -2.17 23.24
CA GLY A 170 -21.10 -1.84 24.67
C GLY A 170 -19.78 -2.21 25.35
N LEU A 171 -18.76 -2.64 24.61
CA LEU A 171 -17.42 -2.91 25.15
C LEU A 171 -16.49 -1.70 24.96
N ASP A 172 -15.75 -1.37 26.02
CA ASP A 172 -14.70 -0.35 25.95
C ASP A 172 -13.38 -1.01 25.49
N PRO A 173 -12.86 -0.66 24.28
CA PRO A 173 -11.65 -1.29 23.76
C PRO A 173 -10.40 -1.05 24.61
N GLU A 174 -10.41 -0.06 25.51
CA GLU A 174 -9.29 0.25 26.39
C GLU A 174 -9.37 -0.44 27.77
N LYS A 175 -10.56 -0.98 28.15
CA LYS A 175 -10.80 -1.55 29.47
C LYS A 175 -11.29 -2.98 29.45
N ASP A 176 -12.15 -3.30 28.46
CA ASP A 176 -12.84 -4.60 28.46
C ASP A 176 -12.08 -5.68 27.69
N VAL A 177 -11.11 -5.28 26.84
CA VAL A 177 -10.23 -6.18 26.08
C VAL A 177 -8.79 -5.73 26.18
N THR A 178 -7.84 -6.61 25.85
CA THR A 178 -6.43 -6.26 25.67
C THR A 178 -6.11 -6.38 24.17
N ILE A 179 -5.78 -5.29 23.49
CA ILE A 179 -5.41 -5.34 22.08
C ILE A 179 -3.89 -5.23 21.95
N GLU A 180 -3.26 -6.29 21.45
CA GLU A 180 -1.83 -6.34 21.19
C GLU A 180 -1.54 -6.23 19.68
N TYR A 181 -0.86 -5.16 19.28
CA TYR A 181 -0.53 -4.93 17.88
C TYR A 181 0.81 -5.57 17.51
N LYS A 182 0.80 -6.34 16.43
CA LYS A 182 1.96 -6.91 15.76
C LYS A 182 2.31 -6.04 14.54
N SER A 183 3.53 -6.17 14.03
CA SER A 183 4.01 -5.37 12.89
C SER A 183 3.27 -5.71 11.59
N GLU A 184 2.96 -7.02 11.40
CA GLU A 184 2.28 -7.51 10.20
C GLU A 184 1.30 -8.66 10.51
N HIS A 185 0.43 -8.97 9.54
CA HIS A 185 -0.59 -10.03 9.70
C HIS A 185 0.00 -11.43 9.94
N ALA A 186 1.15 -11.74 9.34
CA ALA A 186 1.82 -13.03 9.52
C ALA A 186 2.24 -13.26 10.98
N GLU A 187 2.60 -12.21 11.72
CA GLU A 187 2.93 -12.28 13.15
C GLU A 187 1.68 -12.52 14.01
N VAL A 188 0.51 -12.02 13.60
CA VAL A 188 -0.77 -12.35 14.27
C VAL A 188 -1.08 -13.84 14.11
N VAL A 189 -0.88 -14.39 12.90
CA VAL A 189 -1.04 -15.84 12.65
C VAL A 189 -0.10 -16.65 13.52
N ALA A 190 1.15 -16.23 13.69
CA ALA A 190 2.12 -16.90 14.56
C ALA A 190 1.71 -16.82 16.04
N ALA A 191 1.25 -15.66 16.51
CA ALA A 191 0.81 -15.48 17.89
C ALA A 191 -0.39 -16.36 18.26
N LEU A 192 -1.33 -16.57 17.33
CA LEU A 192 -2.46 -17.50 17.53
C LEU A 192 -2.02 -18.96 17.67
N ALA A 193 -0.88 -19.33 17.10
CA ALA A 193 -0.33 -20.68 17.27
C ALA A 193 0.32 -20.89 18.65
N GLU A 194 0.83 -19.81 19.25
CA GLU A 194 1.50 -19.83 20.56
C GLU A 194 0.51 -19.67 21.74
N ASP A 195 -0.49 -18.80 21.59
CA ASP A 195 -1.51 -18.53 22.61
C ASP A 195 -2.87 -19.05 22.17
N GLN A 196 -3.24 -20.23 22.69
CA GLN A 196 -4.51 -20.88 22.37
C GLN A 196 -5.73 -20.20 22.99
N THR A 197 -5.55 -19.18 23.85
CA THR A 197 -6.65 -18.47 24.52
C THR A 197 -6.93 -17.11 23.86
N ALA A 198 -6.05 -16.66 22.99
CA ALA A 198 -6.17 -15.38 22.32
C ALA A 198 -7.08 -15.44 21.09
N VAL A 199 -7.51 -14.26 20.69
CA VAL A 199 -8.29 -14.02 19.48
C VAL A 199 -7.42 -13.21 18.52
N GLY A 200 -7.43 -13.53 17.23
CA GLY A 200 -6.70 -12.77 16.21
C GLY A 200 -7.64 -11.99 15.32
N LEU A 201 -7.37 -10.70 15.11
CA LEU A 201 -7.99 -9.91 14.05
C LEU A 201 -7.18 -10.05 12.77
N LEU A 202 -7.75 -10.71 11.80
CA LEU A 202 -7.09 -11.02 10.52
C LEU A 202 -7.97 -10.65 9.33
N PRO A 203 -7.39 -10.12 8.24
CA PRO A 203 -8.06 -10.03 6.95
C PRO A 203 -7.89 -11.34 6.14
N GLN A 204 -8.70 -11.53 5.09
CA GLN A 204 -8.32 -12.45 4.02
C GLN A 204 -7.09 -11.88 3.26
N PRO A 205 -6.17 -12.75 2.78
CA PRO A 205 -6.17 -14.22 2.82
C PRO A 205 -5.53 -14.81 4.10
N PHE A 206 -5.11 -13.97 5.07
CA PHE A 206 -4.43 -14.43 6.29
C PHE A 206 -5.30 -15.31 7.18
N VAL A 207 -6.63 -15.12 7.16
CA VAL A 207 -7.59 -16.05 7.80
C VAL A 207 -7.44 -17.45 7.22
N THR A 208 -7.50 -17.60 5.91
CA THR A 208 -7.31 -18.89 5.24
C THR A 208 -5.95 -19.50 5.59
N THR A 209 -4.89 -18.70 5.56
CA THR A 209 -3.54 -19.14 5.93
C THR A 209 -3.48 -19.65 7.39
N ALA A 210 -4.14 -18.96 8.32
CA ALA A 210 -4.20 -19.37 9.72
C ALA A 210 -4.94 -20.70 9.88
N LEU A 211 -6.12 -20.84 9.26
CA LEU A 211 -6.94 -22.05 9.32
C LEU A 211 -6.22 -23.26 8.70
N MET A 212 -5.47 -23.07 7.61
CA MET A 212 -4.67 -24.14 7.01
C MET A 212 -3.50 -24.59 7.89
N LYS A 213 -2.94 -23.70 8.70
CA LYS A 213 -1.82 -24.02 9.62
C LYS A 213 -2.27 -24.66 10.93
N ASN A 214 -3.49 -24.42 11.35
CA ASN A 214 -4.02 -24.93 12.61
C ASN A 214 -5.51 -25.22 12.48
N GLU A 215 -5.85 -26.52 12.40
CA GLU A 215 -7.23 -27.02 12.25
C GLU A 215 -8.15 -26.71 13.44
N ASN A 216 -7.60 -26.32 14.59
CA ASN A 216 -8.39 -25.91 15.76
C ASN A 216 -8.83 -24.44 15.71
N LEU A 217 -8.30 -23.68 14.76
CA LEU A 217 -8.75 -22.30 14.53
C LEU A 217 -10.07 -22.28 13.77
N ARG A 218 -10.90 -21.31 14.11
CA ARG A 218 -12.13 -20.99 13.36
C ARG A 218 -12.33 -19.49 13.26
N VAL A 219 -13.09 -19.07 12.26
CA VAL A 219 -13.67 -17.73 12.26
C VAL A 219 -14.76 -17.69 13.33
N ALA A 220 -14.56 -16.85 14.33
CA ALA A 220 -15.50 -16.66 15.42
C ALA A 220 -16.53 -15.59 15.07
N LEU A 221 -16.06 -14.43 14.54
CA LEU A 221 -16.93 -13.30 14.21
C LEU A 221 -16.47 -12.65 12.89
N ASP A 222 -17.43 -12.20 12.10
CA ASP A 222 -17.22 -11.37 10.89
C ASP A 222 -17.47 -9.90 11.25
N LEU A 223 -16.42 -9.06 11.16
CA LEU A 223 -16.53 -7.64 11.47
C LEU A 223 -17.44 -6.88 10.48
N ASN A 224 -17.54 -7.35 9.24
CA ASN A 224 -18.41 -6.72 8.26
C ASN A 224 -19.89 -6.92 8.63
N GLU A 225 -20.28 -8.14 8.99
CA GLU A 225 -21.64 -8.44 9.46
C GLU A 225 -21.98 -7.65 10.74
N LEU A 226 -21.03 -7.58 11.67
CA LEU A 226 -21.19 -6.81 12.90
C LEU A 226 -21.30 -5.30 12.65
N TRP A 227 -20.54 -4.78 11.70
CA TRP A 227 -20.64 -3.39 11.25
C TRP A 227 -22.01 -3.11 10.62
N GLU A 228 -22.42 -3.91 9.64
CA GLU A 228 -23.69 -3.75 8.94
C GLU A 228 -24.91 -3.87 9.89
N SER A 229 -24.84 -4.77 10.88
CA SER A 229 -25.89 -4.94 11.88
C SER A 229 -26.00 -3.76 12.85
N SER A 230 -24.92 -3.04 13.09
CA SER A 230 -24.87 -1.85 13.95
C SER A 230 -25.09 -0.54 13.19
N ALA A 231 -24.94 -0.54 11.87
CA ALA A 231 -25.12 0.63 11.02
C ALA A 231 -26.61 0.92 10.81
N THR A 232 -27.06 2.10 11.27
CA THR A 232 -28.47 2.54 11.12
C THR A 232 -28.74 3.21 9.77
N ASP A 233 -27.68 3.54 9.02
CA ASP A 233 -27.71 4.27 7.75
C ASP A 233 -27.45 3.39 6.54
N GLY A 234 -27.27 2.07 6.73
CA GLY A 234 -26.94 1.12 5.67
C GLY A 234 -25.50 1.23 5.17
N SER A 235 -24.61 1.87 5.94
CA SER A 235 -23.19 1.97 5.58
C SER A 235 -22.50 0.61 5.59
N ARG A 236 -21.51 0.45 4.68
CA ARG A 236 -20.69 -0.73 4.59
C ARG A 236 -19.28 -0.45 5.09
N LEU A 237 -18.62 -1.48 5.59
CA LEU A 237 -17.24 -1.38 6.04
C LEU A 237 -16.30 -1.30 4.84
N VAL A 238 -15.89 -0.08 4.46
CA VAL A 238 -14.86 0.15 3.45
C VAL A 238 -13.49 0.01 4.10
N THR A 239 -12.74 -1.03 3.71
CA THR A 239 -11.44 -1.32 4.31
C THR A 239 -10.27 -0.90 3.44
N GLY A 240 -10.46 -0.79 2.12
CA GLY A 240 -9.40 -0.38 1.21
C GLY A 240 -9.88 0.53 0.09
N VAL A 241 -8.95 1.37 -0.39
CA VAL A 241 -9.13 2.30 -1.50
C VAL A 241 -7.88 2.36 -2.38
N VAL A 242 -8.09 2.71 -3.64
CA VAL A 242 -7.02 3.15 -4.54
C VAL A 242 -7.02 4.67 -4.55
N ILE A 243 -5.87 5.27 -4.34
CA ILE A 243 -5.66 6.72 -4.39
C ILE A 243 -4.60 7.09 -5.43
N ALA A 244 -4.67 8.30 -5.96
CA ALA A 244 -3.62 8.88 -6.77
C ALA A 244 -3.19 10.23 -6.23
N ARG A 245 -1.96 10.64 -6.53
CA ARG A 245 -1.50 12.00 -6.30
C ARG A 245 -2.15 12.93 -7.33
N ASN A 246 -2.62 14.09 -6.89
CA ASN A 246 -3.35 15.04 -7.74
C ASN A 246 -2.46 15.77 -8.75
N ASP A 247 -1.17 15.93 -8.45
CA ASP A 247 -0.18 16.46 -9.41
C ASP A 247 0.00 15.48 -10.57
N TYR A 248 0.25 14.19 -10.27
CA TYR A 248 0.34 13.14 -11.28
C TYR A 248 -0.94 13.00 -12.12
N LEU A 249 -2.10 12.94 -11.45
CA LEU A 249 -3.41 12.80 -12.10
C LEU A 249 -3.70 13.90 -13.12
N LYS A 250 -3.23 15.14 -12.88
CA LYS A 250 -3.43 16.28 -13.80
C LYS A 250 -2.54 16.22 -15.03
N GLU A 251 -1.34 15.66 -14.90
CA GLU A 251 -0.34 15.60 -15.96
C GLU A 251 -0.46 14.31 -16.78
N HIS A 252 -1.07 13.24 -16.21
CA HIS A 252 -1.15 11.89 -16.75
C HIS A 252 -2.58 11.32 -16.73
N GLU A 253 -3.59 12.14 -17.14
CA GLU A 253 -5.00 11.72 -17.11
C GLU A 253 -5.24 10.45 -17.94
N ALA A 254 -4.64 10.36 -19.14
CA ALA A 254 -4.78 9.20 -20.01
C ALA A 254 -4.15 7.93 -19.42
N ASP A 255 -3.01 8.06 -18.71
CA ASP A 255 -2.34 6.95 -18.07
C ASP A 255 -3.16 6.42 -16.87
N ILE A 256 -3.81 7.33 -16.14
CA ILE A 256 -4.73 6.96 -15.04
C ILE A 256 -5.98 6.25 -15.58
N ASP A 257 -6.55 6.71 -16.69
CA ASP A 257 -7.70 6.04 -17.31
C ASP A 257 -7.32 4.63 -17.78
N ALA A 258 -6.17 4.47 -18.44
CA ALA A 258 -5.64 3.18 -18.86
C ALA A 258 -5.37 2.25 -17.66
N PHE A 259 -4.79 2.79 -16.58
CA PHE A 259 -4.59 2.04 -15.33
C PHE A 259 -5.92 1.58 -14.74
N MET A 260 -6.94 2.43 -14.69
CA MET A 260 -8.24 2.08 -14.11
C MET A 260 -8.95 0.99 -14.93
N ASP A 261 -8.82 0.99 -16.25
CA ASP A 261 -9.35 -0.06 -17.11
C ASP A 261 -8.59 -1.38 -16.88
N ALA A 262 -7.26 -1.36 -16.90
CA ALA A 262 -6.42 -2.52 -16.62
C ALA A 262 -6.64 -3.06 -15.19
N TYR A 263 -6.82 -2.18 -14.22
CA TYR A 263 -7.13 -2.56 -12.83
C TYR A 263 -8.49 -3.24 -12.72
N LYS A 264 -9.50 -2.75 -13.43
CA LYS A 264 -10.81 -3.39 -13.47
C LYS A 264 -10.73 -4.80 -14.05
N ASP A 265 -10.01 -4.98 -15.15
CA ASP A 265 -9.81 -6.29 -15.77
C ASP A 265 -9.07 -7.25 -14.83
N SER A 266 -8.05 -6.74 -14.13
CA SER A 266 -7.32 -7.51 -13.09
C SER A 266 -8.23 -7.93 -11.93
N VAL A 267 -9.12 -7.08 -11.46
CA VAL A 267 -10.11 -7.42 -10.42
C VAL A 267 -11.09 -8.47 -10.92
N GLU A 268 -11.56 -8.37 -12.17
CA GLU A 268 -12.44 -9.39 -12.79
C GLU A 268 -11.72 -10.74 -12.89
N PHE A 269 -10.45 -10.76 -13.28
CA PHE A 269 -9.62 -11.96 -13.31
C PHE A 269 -9.49 -12.60 -11.92
N VAL A 270 -9.09 -11.83 -10.90
CA VAL A 270 -8.93 -12.33 -9.52
C VAL A 270 -10.22 -12.96 -8.99
N ASN A 271 -11.38 -12.39 -9.35
CA ASN A 271 -12.68 -12.92 -8.92
C ASN A 271 -13.16 -14.12 -9.73
N SER A 272 -12.74 -14.27 -10.99
CA SER A 272 -13.18 -15.35 -11.88
C SER A 272 -12.27 -16.57 -11.86
N ASP A 273 -10.96 -16.39 -11.64
CA ASP A 273 -9.93 -17.43 -11.61
C ASP A 273 -8.99 -17.24 -10.40
N THR A 274 -9.52 -17.54 -9.22
CA THR A 274 -8.78 -17.38 -7.96
C THR A 274 -7.58 -18.32 -7.85
N GLU A 275 -7.56 -19.44 -8.58
CA GLU A 275 -6.44 -20.39 -8.59
C GLU A 275 -5.26 -19.84 -9.39
N ALA A 276 -5.53 -19.24 -10.56
CA ALA A 276 -4.49 -18.59 -11.36
C ALA A 276 -4.00 -17.27 -10.78
N ALA A 277 -4.83 -16.60 -9.96
CA ALA A 277 -4.48 -15.33 -9.30
C ALA A 277 -3.68 -15.51 -7.99
N ALA A 278 -3.56 -16.74 -7.47
CA ALA A 278 -2.87 -17.05 -6.21
C ALA A 278 -1.41 -17.39 -6.42
#